data_3465577417378f7c3f3c4e30e4de1fb2
#
_entry.id   3465577417378f7c3f3c4e30e4de1fb2
#
_cell.length_a   1.000
_cell.length_b   1.000
_cell.length_c   1.000
_cell.angle_alpha   90.00
_cell.angle_beta   90.00
_cell.angle_gamma   90.00
#
_symmetry.space_group_name_H-M   'P 1'
#
loop_
_entity.id
_entity.type
_entity.pdbx_description
1 polymer ?
#
loop_
_entity_poly.entity_id
_entity_poly.type
_entity_poly.pdbx_seq_one_letter_code
_entity_poly.pdbx_strand_id
1 'polypeptide(L)' 'MKVFSATKARDREALGENVTRWLVDHPQLQIVDKTVTQSSDAEFHCLTITLFYEAPAV' A
#
# COMPACT_ATOMS: atom_id res chain seq x y z
N MET A 1 -10.26 -0.89 -3.81
CA MET A 1 -9.14 -0.06 -3.32
C MET A 1 -8.53 -0.69 -2.09
N LYS A 2 -7.23 -0.78 -2.04
CA LYS A 2 -6.50 -1.30 -0.88
C LYS A 2 -5.53 -0.24 -0.39
N VAL A 3 -5.55 0.03 0.91
CA VAL A 3 -4.71 1.05 1.52
C VAL A 3 -3.76 0.39 2.51
N PHE A 4 -2.49 0.73 2.39
CA PHE A 4 -1.45 0.34 3.36
C PHE A 4 -0.89 1.61 3.97
N SER A 5 -0.73 1.62 5.29
CA SER A 5 -0.15 2.77 5.95
C SER A 5 0.78 2.32 7.07
N ALA A 6 1.79 3.11 7.32
CA ALA A 6 2.75 2.84 8.39
C ALA A 6 3.28 4.14 8.96
N THR A 7 3.39 4.20 10.26
CA THR A 7 3.87 5.38 10.99
C THR A 7 5.24 5.13 11.59
N LYS A 8 5.45 3.95 12.16
CA LYS A 8 6.73 3.60 12.77
C LYS A 8 7.76 3.26 11.70
N ALA A 9 9.03 3.60 11.94
CA ALA A 9 10.11 3.35 10.96
C ALA A 9 10.17 1.88 10.56
N ARG A 10 10.03 0.97 11.52
CA ARG A 10 10.04 -0.47 11.25
C ARG A 10 8.92 -0.87 10.31
N ASP A 11 7.73 -0.33 10.56
CA ASP A 11 6.56 -0.65 9.74
C ASP A 11 6.69 -0.07 8.33
N ARG A 12 7.31 1.12 8.21
CA ARG A 12 7.56 1.72 6.91
C ARG A 12 8.54 0.90 6.08
N GLU A 13 9.56 0.32 6.72
CA GLU A 13 10.50 -0.56 6.04
C GLU A 13 9.83 -1.83 5.52
N ALA A 14 8.87 -2.35 6.30
CA ALA A 14 8.14 -3.55 5.92
C ALA A 14 7.00 -3.29 4.93
N LEU A 15 6.67 -2.02 4.70
CA LEU A 15 5.49 -1.66 3.93
C LEU A 15 5.57 -2.19 2.50
N GLY A 16 6.73 -2.05 1.86
CA GLY A 16 6.93 -2.55 0.51
C GLY A 16 6.76 -4.05 0.41
N GLU A 17 7.28 -4.79 1.39
CA GLU A 17 7.12 -6.24 1.43
C GLU A 17 5.66 -6.63 1.64
N ASN A 18 4.95 -5.89 2.48
CA ASN A 18 3.53 -6.14 2.73
C ASN A 18 2.71 -5.92 1.46
N VAL A 19 3.01 -4.87 0.71
CA VAL A 19 2.34 -4.60 -0.57
C VAL A 19 2.63 -5.73 -1.57
N THR A 20 3.87 -6.14 -1.67
CA THR A 20 4.28 -7.22 -2.59
C THR A 20 3.57 -8.51 -2.23
N ARG A 21 3.53 -8.85 -0.95
CA ARG A 21 2.85 -10.06 -0.48
C ARG A 21 1.37 -10.03 -0.81
N TRP A 22 0.73 -8.88 -0.59
CA TRP A 22 -0.68 -8.73 -0.90
C TRP A 22 -0.95 -8.95 -2.39
N LEU A 23 -0.09 -8.38 -3.26
CA LEU A 23 -0.22 -8.55 -4.70
C LEU A 23 -0.03 -10.02 -5.12
N VAL A 24 0.91 -10.73 -4.50
CA VAL A 24 1.14 -12.15 -4.78
C VAL A 24 -0.07 -12.97 -4.34
N ASP A 25 -0.69 -12.61 -3.22
CA ASP A 25 -1.86 -13.32 -2.70
C ASP A 25 -3.13 -13.03 -3.52
N HIS A 26 -3.11 -11.99 -4.35
CA HIS A 26 -4.27 -11.58 -5.14
C HIS A 26 -3.89 -11.43 -6.62
N PRO A 27 -3.38 -12.51 -7.26
CA PRO A 27 -2.92 -12.41 -8.65
C PRO A 27 -4.04 -12.17 -9.65
N GLN A 28 -5.29 -12.41 -9.25
CA GLN A 28 -6.45 -12.21 -10.11
C GLN A 28 -6.84 -10.73 -10.22
N LEU A 29 -6.29 -9.86 -9.37
CA LEU A 29 -6.62 -8.44 -9.40
C LEU A 29 -5.70 -7.71 -10.36
N GLN A 30 -6.26 -6.78 -11.12
CA GLN A 30 -5.50 -5.92 -12.02
C GLN A 30 -5.31 -4.57 -11.36
N ILE A 31 -4.06 -4.19 -11.14
CA ILE A 31 -3.76 -2.87 -10.58
C ILE A 31 -3.83 -1.84 -11.69
N VAL A 32 -4.72 -0.88 -11.53
CA VAL A 32 -4.95 0.15 -12.54
C VAL A 32 -4.27 1.47 -12.19
N ASP A 33 -4.01 1.71 -10.90
CA ASP A 33 -3.31 2.91 -10.47
C ASP A 33 -2.77 2.72 -9.07
N LYS A 34 -1.82 3.55 -8.69
CA LYS A 34 -1.30 3.57 -7.33
C LYS A 34 -0.96 5.00 -6.93
N THR A 35 -1.16 5.30 -5.67
CA THR A 35 -0.82 6.60 -5.10
C THR A 35 -0.01 6.40 -3.84
N VAL A 36 1.10 7.11 -3.74
CA VAL A 36 1.94 7.10 -2.55
C VAL A 36 1.92 8.51 -1.97
N THR A 37 1.50 8.60 -0.72
CA THR A 37 1.48 9.88 -0.02
C THR A 37 2.27 9.75 1.27
N GLN A 38 2.90 10.85 1.66
CA GLN A 38 3.66 10.92 2.88
C GLN A 38 3.25 12.19 3.61
N SER A 39 2.91 12.05 4.87
CA SER A 39 2.67 13.19 5.73
C SER A 39 3.58 13.08 6.95
N SER A 40 4.04 14.21 7.42
CA SER A 40 4.89 14.26 8.60
C SER A 40 4.55 15.49 9.43
N ASP A 41 4.63 15.34 10.73
CA ASP A 41 4.56 16.46 11.64
C ASP A 41 5.79 16.39 12.57
N ALA A 42 5.79 17.14 13.66
CA ALA A 42 6.95 17.22 14.54
C ALA A 42 7.29 15.89 15.20
N GLU A 43 6.32 14.98 15.32
CA GLU A 43 6.52 13.73 16.06
C GLU A 43 6.32 12.48 15.23
N PHE A 44 5.54 12.55 14.15
CA PHE A 44 5.13 11.36 13.40
C PHE A 44 5.34 11.55 11.92
N HIS A 45 5.74 10.46 11.28
CA HIS A 45 5.82 10.37 9.82
C HIS A 45 4.90 9.23 9.39
N CYS A 46 3.97 9.52 8.52
CA CYS A 46 3.03 8.52 8.01
C CYS A 46 3.24 8.33 6.52
N LEU A 47 3.47 7.09 6.13
CA LEU A 47 3.57 6.71 4.72
C LEU A 47 2.34 5.91 4.35
N THR A 48 1.64 6.31 3.30
CA THR A 48 0.43 5.64 2.85
C THR A 48 0.57 5.27 1.38
N ILE A 49 0.31 4.00 1.07
CA ILE A 49 0.28 3.49 -0.29
C ILE A 49 -1.14 3.04 -0.56
N THR A 50 -1.76 3.60 -1.60
CA THR A 50 -3.11 3.24 -2.01
C THR A 50 -3.04 2.57 -3.37
N LEU A 51 -3.63 1.37 -3.47
CA LEU A 51 -3.70 0.62 -4.71
C LEU A 51 -5.13 0.65 -5.23
N PHE A 52 -5.30 1.08 -6.46
CA PHE A 52 -6.57 1.01 -7.16
C PHE A 52 -6.54 -0.19 -8.09
N TYR A 53 -7.54 -1.05 -8.01
CA TYR A 53 -7.54 -2.29 -8.76
C TYR A 53 -8.94 -2.63 -9.25
N GLU A 54 -8.99 -3.50 -10.25
CA GLU A 54 -10.23 -4.05 -10.76
C GLU A 54 -10.22 -5.55 -10.56
N ALA A 55 -11.34 -6.10 -10.11
CA ALA A 55 -11.53 -7.53 -10.04
C ALA A 55 -11.81 -8.05 -11.45
N PRO A 56 -11.41 -9.30 -11.76
CA PRO A 56 -11.69 -9.86 -13.07
C PRO A 56 -13.20 -9.96 -13.31
N ALA A 57 -13.59 -9.74 -14.55
CA ALA A 57 -14.97 -9.94 -14.94
C ALA A 57 -15.30 -11.43 -14.82
N VAL A 58 -16.44 -11.70 -14.25
CA VAL A 58 -16.91 -13.08 -14.06
C VAL A 58 -17.77 -13.49 -15.24
#